data_be3abf431ee91b4e976c6669e8a5822c
#
_entry.id   be3abf431ee91b4e976c6669e8a5822c
#
_cell.length_a   1.000
_cell.length_b   1.000
_cell.length_c   1.000
_cell.angle_alpha   90.00
_cell.angle_beta   90.00
_cell.angle_gamma   90.00
#
_symmetry.space_group_name_H-M   'P 1'
#
loop_
_entity.id
_entity.type
_entity.pdbx_description
1 polymer ?
#
loop_
_entity_poly.entity_id
_entity_poly.type
_entity_poly.pdbx_seq_one_letter_code
_entity_poly.pdbx_strand_id
1 'polypeptide(L)'
;MKTRKRKTRITATPVIAGKRGWVFCLLGALLLTIATPAKAQCTAENTAFQSGEHVMYDLYFNWKFIWKKVGLASLTTFSTTYQSKPAYRFNLLSVGSKKTDFFFKMRDTLTCYVSEKLEPLYFRKAAEEGDRYTVDEAWFSYKDGVSNVKQRRI
;
A
#
# COMPACT_ATOMS: atom_id res chain seq x y z
N MET A 1 -34.61 -45.93 40.56
CA MET A 1 -33.86 -44.71 40.62
C MET A 1 -34.53 -43.67 39.69
N LYS A 2 -35.29 -42.70 40.28
CA LYS A 2 -36.17 -41.77 39.55
C LYS A 2 -35.42 -40.44 39.35
N THR A 3 -34.99 -40.12 38.13
CA THR A 3 -34.36 -38.85 37.79
C THR A 3 -35.40 -37.76 37.54
N ARG A 4 -35.39 -36.75 38.40
CA ARG A 4 -36.31 -35.58 38.37
C ARG A 4 -35.74 -34.51 37.46
N LYS A 5 -36.27 -34.32 36.24
CA LYS A 5 -35.92 -33.20 35.34
C LYS A 5 -36.52 -31.90 35.90
N ARG A 6 -35.67 -30.96 36.30
CA ARG A 6 -36.04 -29.59 36.69
C ARG A 6 -36.19 -28.75 35.44
N LYS A 7 -37.39 -28.31 35.11
CA LYS A 7 -37.68 -27.34 34.03
C LYS A 7 -37.49 -25.93 34.61
N THR A 8 -36.41 -25.25 34.23
CA THR A 8 -36.23 -23.83 34.56
C THR A 8 -36.98 -23.00 33.51
N ARG A 9 -38.03 -22.32 33.91
CA ARG A 9 -38.75 -21.33 33.11
C ARG A 9 -37.97 -20.02 33.20
N ILE A 10 -37.37 -19.56 32.09
CA ILE A 10 -36.81 -18.23 31.98
C ILE A 10 -37.94 -17.30 31.53
N THR A 11 -38.46 -16.51 32.45
CA THR A 11 -39.39 -15.41 32.16
C THR A 11 -38.56 -14.21 31.70
N ALA A 12 -38.58 -13.92 30.39
CA ALA A 12 -38.04 -12.69 29.85
C ALA A 12 -38.99 -11.54 30.21
N THR A 13 -38.56 -10.63 31.06
CA THR A 13 -39.25 -9.36 31.33
C THR A 13 -39.04 -8.44 30.10
N PRO A 14 -40.12 -7.86 29.54
CA PRO A 14 -39.95 -6.87 28.46
C PRO A 14 -39.32 -5.61 29.05
N VAL A 15 -38.13 -5.25 28.55
CA VAL A 15 -37.52 -3.94 28.81
C VAL A 15 -38.34 -2.89 28.08
N ILE A 16 -39.15 -2.13 28.83
CA ILE A 16 -39.83 -0.96 28.30
C ILE A 16 -38.76 0.07 27.94
N ALA A 17 -38.45 0.18 26.65
CA ALA A 17 -37.59 1.21 26.13
C ALA A 17 -38.28 2.56 26.35
N GLY A 18 -37.87 3.30 27.37
CA GLY A 18 -38.38 4.62 27.66
C GLY A 18 -38.13 5.56 26.49
N LYS A 19 -38.98 6.61 26.35
CA LYS A 19 -38.92 7.66 25.29
C LYS A 19 -37.52 8.25 25.04
N ARG A 20 -36.63 8.14 26.01
CA ARG A 20 -35.21 8.54 25.86
C ARG A 20 -34.39 7.63 24.93
N GLY A 21 -34.69 6.33 24.84
CA GLY A 21 -34.00 5.38 23.96
C GLY A 21 -34.24 5.68 22.46
N TRP A 22 -35.45 6.12 22.13
CA TRP A 22 -35.80 6.50 20.72
C TRP A 22 -35.04 7.70 20.24
N VAL A 23 -34.78 8.68 21.10
CA VAL A 23 -34.01 9.89 20.77
C VAL A 23 -32.56 9.53 20.44
N PHE A 24 -31.94 8.61 21.20
CA PHE A 24 -30.58 8.14 20.89
C PHE A 24 -30.50 7.29 19.63
N CYS A 25 -31.51 6.47 19.33
CA CYS A 25 -31.58 5.75 18.05
C CYS A 25 -31.76 6.68 16.86
N LEU A 26 -32.59 7.72 16.97
CA LEU A 26 -32.76 8.72 15.91
C LEU A 26 -31.53 9.60 15.73
N LEU A 27 -30.81 9.98 16.80
CA LEU A 27 -29.53 10.69 16.70
C LEU A 27 -28.46 9.80 16.06
N GLY A 28 -28.38 8.53 16.41
CA GLY A 28 -27.46 7.55 15.81
C GLY A 28 -27.74 7.33 14.31
N ALA A 29 -29.02 7.23 13.93
CA ALA A 29 -29.43 7.10 12.54
C ALA A 29 -29.09 8.37 11.72
N LEU A 30 -29.28 9.56 12.31
CA LEU A 30 -28.95 10.84 11.68
C LEU A 30 -27.44 11.01 11.46
N LEU A 31 -26.60 10.53 12.37
CA LEU A 31 -25.13 10.54 12.22
C LEU A 31 -24.63 9.61 11.11
N LEU A 32 -25.32 8.50 10.87
CA LEU A 32 -24.97 7.55 9.79
C LEU A 32 -25.29 8.10 8.38
N THR A 33 -26.21 9.05 8.25
CA THR A 33 -26.57 9.64 6.94
C THR A 33 -25.58 10.71 6.45
N ILE A 34 -24.65 11.17 7.30
CA ILE A 34 -23.63 12.17 6.95
C ILE A 34 -22.33 11.53 6.45
N ALA A 35 -22.24 10.20 6.42
CA ALA A 35 -21.09 9.50 5.88
C ALA A 35 -21.01 9.71 4.36
N THR A 36 -20.36 10.81 3.92
CA THR A 36 -19.98 11.00 2.52
C THR A 36 -19.00 9.89 2.13
N PRO A 37 -19.16 9.24 0.96
CA PRO A 37 -18.18 8.28 0.48
C PRO A 37 -16.84 8.98 0.37
N ALA A 38 -15.87 8.59 1.20
CA ALA A 38 -14.50 9.06 1.10
C ALA A 38 -13.93 8.55 -0.23
N LYS A 39 -13.79 9.45 -1.22
CA LYS A 39 -13.04 9.15 -2.44
C LYS A 39 -11.56 9.08 -2.07
N ALA A 40 -11.04 7.87 -1.93
CA ALA A 40 -9.65 7.62 -1.58
C ALA A 40 -8.66 7.84 -2.75
N GLN A 41 -9.08 8.48 -3.85
CA GLN A 41 -8.21 8.82 -4.97
C GLN A 41 -7.66 10.23 -4.79
N CYS A 42 -6.33 10.35 -4.77
CA CYS A 42 -5.66 11.65 -4.87
C CYS A 42 -6.03 12.30 -6.21
N THR A 43 -6.87 13.32 -6.17
CA THR A 43 -7.19 14.16 -7.33
C THR A 43 -6.32 15.43 -7.36
N ALA A 44 -5.33 15.53 -6.46
CA ALA A 44 -4.44 16.68 -6.36
C ALA A 44 -3.49 16.73 -7.56
N GLU A 45 -3.30 17.94 -8.08
CA GLU A 45 -2.24 18.21 -9.04
C GLU A 45 -0.87 17.93 -8.42
N ASN A 46 0.02 17.31 -9.19
CA ASN A 46 1.35 16.99 -8.68
C ASN A 46 2.19 18.24 -8.49
N THR A 47 2.53 18.54 -7.25
CA THR A 47 3.47 19.61 -6.87
C THR A 47 4.68 19.05 -6.09
N ALA A 48 4.77 17.73 -5.92
CA ALA A 48 5.73 17.09 -5.03
C ALA A 48 7.08 16.77 -5.71
N PHE A 49 7.09 16.62 -7.03
CA PHE A 49 8.30 16.28 -7.79
C PHE A 49 8.24 16.84 -9.22
N GLN A 50 9.41 16.95 -9.85
CA GLN A 50 9.58 17.42 -11.22
C GLN A 50 10.30 16.38 -12.09
N SER A 51 10.05 16.46 -13.40
CA SER A 51 10.78 15.62 -14.38
C SER A 51 12.28 15.99 -14.40
N GLY A 52 13.13 14.98 -14.36
CA GLY A 52 14.58 15.14 -14.26
C GLY A 52 15.12 15.18 -12.84
N GLU A 53 14.24 15.11 -11.84
CA GLU A 53 14.67 15.05 -10.44
C GLU A 53 15.44 13.75 -10.16
N HIS A 54 16.57 13.91 -9.44
CA HIS A 54 17.44 12.83 -9.04
C HIS A 54 17.81 12.97 -7.57
N VAL A 55 17.41 12.02 -6.76
CA VAL A 55 17.66 12.00 -5.31
C VAL A 55 18.56 10.81 -4.99
N MET A 56 19.60 11.05 -4.19
CA MET A 56 20.54 10.03 -3.74
C MET A 56 20.37 9.78 -2.24
N TYR A 57 20.45 8.52 -1.86
CA TYR A 57 20.33 8.08 -0.47
C TYR A 57 21.52 7.22 -0.08
N ASP A 58 22.03 7.43 1.11
CA ASP A 58 22.92 6.49 1.78
C ASP A 58 22.11 5.40 2.47
N LEU A 59 22.42 4.14 2.20
CA LEU A 59 21.77 3.01 2.85
C LEU A 59 22.57 2.58 4.08
N TYR A 60 21.90 2.56 5.23
CA TYR A 60 22.49 2.14 6.49
C TYR A 60 21.83 0.87 6.99
N PHE A 61 22.65 -0.07 7.44
CA PHE A 61 22.19 -1.21 8.22
C PHE A 61 22.23 -0.84 9.69
N ASN A 62 21.10 -1.06 10.38
CA ASN A 62 20.98 -0.82 11.82
C ASN A 62 20.69 -2.15 12.52
N TRP A 63 21.57 -2.55 13.42
CA TRP A 63 21.34 -3.67 14.32
C TRP A 63 21.79 -3.30 15.73
N LYS A 64 20.82 -3.20 16.64
CA LYS A 64 21.04 -2.71 18.01
C LYS A 64 21.68 -1.32 17.99
N PHE A 65 22.96 -1.21 18.41
CA PHE A 65 23.74 0.04 18.45
C PHE A 65 24.72 0.19 17.27
N ILE A 66 24.69 -0.73 16.30
CA ILE A 66 25.58 -0.67 15.14
C ILE A 66 24.86 -0.01 13.98
N TRP A 67 25.37 1.12 13.53
CA TRP A 67 24.96 1.81 12.31
C TRP A 67 26.08 1.73 11.29
N LYS A 68 25.88 1.01 10.18
CA LYS A 68 26.90 0.87 9.16
C LYS A 68 26.33 1.18 7.79
N LYS A 69 27.00 2.09 7.07
CA LYS A 69 26.68 2.35 5.66
C LYS A 69 26.97 1.09 4.85
N VAL A 70 25.95 0.59 4.16
CA VAL A 70 25.99 -0.67 3.41
C VAL A 70 25.81 -0.50 1.92
N GLY A 71 25.38 0.68 1.47
CA GLY A 71 25.18 0.92 0.03
C GLY A 71 24.68 2.31 -0.26
N LEU A 72 24.22 2.47 -1.50
CA LEU A 72 23.61 3.68 -2.05
C LEU A 72 22.29 3.31 -2.72
N ALA A 73 21.34 4.23 -2.71
CA ALA A 73 20.19 4.18 -3.58
C ALA A 73 20.02 5.51 -4.32
N SER A 74 19.46 5.45 -5.52
CA SER A 74 19.09 6.65 -6.29
C SER A 74 17.67 6.52 -6.81
N LEU A 75 16.91 7.59 -6.70
CA LEU A 75 15.58 7.72 -7.26
C LEU A 75 15.62 8.78 -8.35
N THR A 76 15.17 8.43 -9.55
CA THR A 76 15.01 9.36 -10.65
C THR A 76 13.57 9.40 -11.14
N THR A 77 13.10 10.60 -11.50
CA THR A 77 11.74 10.83 -11.97
C THR A 77 11.78 11.44 -13.38
N PHE A 78 10.96 10.92 -14.29
CA PHE A 78 10.86 11.42 -15.66
C PHE A 78 9.40 11.53 -16.09
N SER A 79 9.06 12.63 -16.77
CA SER A 79 7.85 12.69 -17.59
C SER A 79 8.09 11.89 -18.87
N THR A 80 7.13 11.03 -19.23
CA THR A 80 7.24 10.10 -20.36
C THR A 80 5.84 9.73 -20.88
N THR A 81 5.77 8.71 -21.70
CA THR A 81 4.51 8.10 -22.11
C THR A 81 4.49 6.62 -21.74
N TYR A 82 3.33 6.10 -21.39
CA TYR A 82 3.07 4.69 -21.22
C TYR A 82 1.83 4.30 -22.04
N GLN A 83 1.99 3.34 -22.99
CA GLN A 83 0.94 2.98 -23.94
C GLN A 83 0.32 4.21 -24.65
N SER A 84 1.18 5.11 -25.13
CA SER A 84 0.84 6.35 -25.85
C SER A 84 0.07 7.39 -25.03
N LYS A 85 0.01 7.26 -23.71
CA LYS A 85 -0.60 8.23 -22.79
C LYS A 85 0.47 8.90 -21.93
N PRO A 86 0.33 10.18 -21.59
CA PRO A 86 1.23 10.86 -20.66
C PRO A 86 1.36 10.12 -19.34
N ALA A 87 2.57 10.00 -18.82
CA ALA A 87 2.88 9.25 -17.62
C ALA A 87 4.16 9.80 -16.96
N TYR A 88 4.33 9.49 -15.68
CA TYR A 88 5.60 9.62 -14.98
C TYR A 88 6.26 8.24 -14.87
N ARG A 89 7.58 8.20 -14.98
CA ARG A 89 8.39 7.02 -14.69
C ARG A 89 9.31 7.31 -13.51
N PHE A 90 9.25 6.47 -12.52
CA PHE A 90 10.17 6.46 -11.38
C PHE A 90 11.10 5.26 -11.52
N ASN A 91 12.40 5.50 -11.39
CA ASN A 91 13.41 4.46 -11.32
C ASN A 91 14.14 4.57 -9.98
N LEU A 92 14.15 3.51 -9.22
CA LEU A 92 14.97 3.38 -8.03
C LEU A 92 16.02 2.30 -8.29
N LEU A 93 17.28 2.68 -8.11
CA LEU A 93 18.41 1.77 -8.12
C LEU A 93 18.97 1.68 -6.71
N SER A 94 19.22 0.47 -6.21
CA SER A 94 19.94 0.28 -4.96
C SER A 94 21.11 -0.68 -5.17
N VAL A 95 22.27 -0.30 -4.60
CA VAL A 95 23.54 -1.00 -4.82
C VAL A 95 24.25 -1.13 -3.47
N GLY A 96 24.57 -2.35 -3.09
CA GLY A 96 25.43 -2.64 -1.96
C GLY A 96 26.84 -2.12 -2.18
N SER A 97 27.56 -1.81 -1.11
CA SER A 97 28.97 -1.47 -1.18
C SER A 97 29.82 -2.72 -1.46
N LYS A 98 31.01 -2.57 -2.05
CA LYS A 98 31.95 -3.67 -2.31
C LYS A 98 32.26 -4.47 -1.04
N LYS A 99 32.29 -3.83 0.12
CA LYS A 99 32.51 -4.51 1.43
C LYS A 99 31.30 -5.32 1.87
N THR A 100 30.09 -4.84 1.52
CA THR A 100 28.84 -5.54 1.84
C THR A 100 28.61 -6.73 0.91
N ASP A 101 29.01 -6.59 -0.37
CA ASP A 101 28.88 -7.63 -1.39
C ASP A 101 29.59 -8.96 -1.02
N PHE A 102 30.64 -8.86 -0.20
CA PHE A 102 31.31 -10.06 0.31
C PHE A 102 30.41 -10.93 1.19
N PHE A 103 29.46 -10.31 1.91
CA PHE A 103 28.52 -11.01 2.79
C PHE A 103 27.15 -11.18 2.15
N PHE A 104 26.69 -10.17 1.44
CA PHE A 104 25.39 -10.14 0.81
C PHE A 104 25.38 -9.15 -0.35
N LYS A 105 25.32 -9.67 -1.56
CA LYS A 105 25.24 -8.88 -2.79
C LYS A 105 23.82 -8.28 -2.90
N MET A 106 23.72 -6.98 -3.20
CA MET A 106 22.45 -6.31 -3.40
C MET A 106 22.54 -5.38 -4.62
N ARG A 107 21.73 -5.67 -5.62
CA ARG A 107 21.61 -4.91 -6.89
C ARG A 107 20.15 -4.91 -7.29
N ASP A 108 19.40 -3.90 -6.87
CA ASP A 108 17.97 -3.84 -7.15
C ASP A 108 17.67 -2.70 -8.10
N THR A 109 16.79 -2.97 -9.04
CA THR A 109 16.21 -1.98 -9.95
C THR A 109 14.69 -2.06 -9.84
N LEU A 110 14.08 -0.95 -9.41
CA LEU A 110 12.63 -0.82 -9.38
C LEU A 110 12.23 0.24 -10.40
N THR A 111 11.26 -0.09 -11.24
CA THR A 111 10.68 0.84 -12.21
C THR A 111 9.18 0.88 -12.00
N CYS A 112 8.62 2.09 -11.89
CA CYS A 112 7.18 2.30 -11.79
C CYS A 112 6.74 3.31 -12.83
N TYR A 113 5.63 3.02 -13.52
CA TYR A 113 4.92 3.97 -14.36
C TYR A 113 3.59 4.31 -13.69
N VAL A 114 3.30 5.59 -13.63
CA VAL A 114 2.02 6.10 -13.10
C VAL A 114 1.42 7.10 -14.08
N SER A 115 0.09 7.24 -14.07
CA SER A 115 -0.60 8.28 -14.83
C SER A 115 -0.28 9.68 -14.27
N GLU A 116 -0.70 10.74 -14.95
CA GLU A 116 -0.61 12.12 -14.43
C GLU A 116 -1.36 12.31 -13.11
N LYS A 117 -2.36 11.45 -12.83
CA LYS A 117 -3.09 11.39 -11.56
C LYS A 117 -2.44 10.50 -10.52
N LEU A 118 -1.21 10.04 -10.76
CA LEU A 118 -0.44 9.12 -9.91
C LEU A 118 -1.08 7.74 -9.73
N GLU A 119 -1.98 7.33 -10.62
CA GLU A 119 -2.53 5.97 -10.61
C GLU A 119 -1.45 5.00 -11.14
N PRO A 120 -1.13 3.91 -10.44
CA PRO A 120 -0.19 2.90 -10.92
C PRO A 120 -0.60 2.33 -12.29
N LEU A 121 0.33 2.18 -13.22
CA LEU A 121 0.11 1.58 -14.54
C LEU A 121 0.93 0.32 -14.71
N TYR A 122 2.19 0.34 -14.28
CA TYR A 122 3.12 -0.78 -14.36
C TYR A 122 4.17 -0.66 -13.27
N PHE A 123 4.56 -1.79 -12.71
CA PHE A 123 5.64 -1.92 -11.75
C PHE A 123 6.54 -3.09 -12.15
N ARG A 124 7.85 -2.90 -12.02
CA ARG A 124 8.83 -3.96 -12.17
C ARG A 124 9.90 -3.83 -11.08
N LYS A 125 10.14 -4.91 -10.34
CA LYS A 125 11.31 -5.08 -9.48
C LYS A 125 12.20 -6.15 -10.12
N ALA A 126 13.46 -5.83 -10.38
CA ALA A 126 14.50 -6.80 -10.66
C ALA A 126 15.50 -6.72 -9.52
N ALA A 127 15.67 -7.80 -8.79
CA ALA A 127 16.48 -7.86 -7.58
C ALA A 127 17.54 -8.96 -7.69
N GLU A 128 18.79 -8.59 -7.45
CA GLU A 128 19.90 -9.50 -7.24
C GLU A 128 20.28 -9.42 -5.77
N GLU A 129 19.79 -10.39 -4.99
CA GLU A 129 19.93 -10.44 -3.53
C GLU A 129 20.65 -11.72 -3.13
N GLY A 130 21.92 -11.61 -2.73
CA GLY A 130 22.80 -12.74 -2.51
C GLY A 130 23.01 -13.51 -3.82
N ASP A 131 22.68 -14.81 -3.82
CA ASP A 131 22.79 -15.71 -4.98
C ASP A 131 21.50 -15.79 -5.80
N ARG A 132 20.48 -14.99 -5.47
CA ARG A 132 19.16 -15.03 -6.12
C ARG A 132 18.98 -13.84 -7.01
N TYR A 133 18.44 -14.10 -8.22
CA TYR A 133 17.94 -13.08 -9.10
C TYR A 133 16.45 -13.32 -9.32
N THR A 134 15.62 -12.32 -9.07
CA THR A 134 14.17 -12.39 -9.24
C THR A 134 13.68 -11.18 -9.99
N VAL A 135 12.64 -11.38 -10.79
CA VAL A 135 11.92 -10.29 -11.45
C VAL A 135 10.44 -10.42 -11.10
N ASP A 136 9.92 -9.38 -10.46
CA ASP A 136 8.50 -9.21 -10.20
C ASP A 136 7.94 -8.11 -11.10
N GLU A 137 6.82 -8.37 -11.75
CA GLU A 137 6.10 -7.42 -12.57
C GLU A 137 4.64 -7.36 -12.20
N ALA A 138 4.05 -6.16 -12.26
CA ALA A 138 2.62 -5.94 -12.05
C ALA A 138 2.10 -4.94 -13.07
N TRP A 139 0.98 -5.27 -13.69
CA TRP A 139 0.23 -4.41 -14.61
C TRP A 139 -1.09 -4.04 -13.97
N PHE A 140 -1.44 -2.78 -14.02
CA PHE A 140 -2.66 -2.24 -13.44
C PHE A 140 -3.61 -1.79 -14.55
N SER A 141 -4.87 -2.09 -14.41
CA SER A 141 -5.92 -1.61 -15.30
C SER A 141 -7.15 -1.21 -14.49
N TYR A 142 -7.84 -0.17 -14.94
CA TYR A 142 -8.96 0.44 -14.25
C TYR A 142 -10.19 0.40 -15.15
N LYS A 143 -11.27 -0.21 -14.65
CA LYS A 143 -12.54 -0.30 -15.36
C LYS A 143 -13.68 -0.16 -14.35
N ASP A 144 -14.63 0.72 -14.63
CA ASP A 144 -15.84 0.94 -13.83
C ASP A 144 -15.57 1.17 -12.33
N GLY A 145 -14.50 1.93 -12.00
CA GLY A 145 -14.08 2.20 -10.63
C GLY A 145 -13.37 1.04 -9.92
N VAL A 146 -13.17 -0.09 -10.62
CA VAL A 146 -12.45 -1.26 -10.10
C VAL A 146 -11.05 -1.30 -10.67
N SER A 147 -10.05 -1.52 -9.79
CA SER A 147 -8.67 -1.76 -10.19
C SER A 147 -8.43 -3.26 -10.33
N ASN A 148 -7.86 -3.68 -11.47
CA ASN A 148 -7.43 -5.04 -11.72
C ASN A 148 -5.90 -5.08 -11.79
N VAL A 149 -5.30 -6.08 -11.16
CA VAL A 149 -3.84 -6.26 -11.11
C VAL A 149 -3.49 -7.62 -11.68
N LYS A 150 -2.63 -7.64 -12.71
CA LYS A 150 -2.00 -8.86 -13.23
C LYS A 150 -0.55 -8.88 -12.75
N GLN A 151 -0.12 -9.98 -12.16
CA GLN A 151 1.25 -10.13 -11.65
C GLN A 151 1.96 -11.31 -12.31
N ARG A 152 3.31 -11.18 -12.41
CA ARG A 152 4.20 -12.23 -12.85
C ARG A 152 5.48 -12.20 -12.02
N ARG A 153 5.98 -13.37 -11.64
CA ARG A 153 7.32 -13.56 -11.06
C ARG A 153 8.12 -14.53 -11.94
N ILE A 154 9.40 -14.20 -12.15
CA ILE A 154 10.38 -14.98 -12.90
C ILE A 154 11.60 -15.20 -11.98
#